data_30402ea7655d73e55b396072e8be3f0a
#
_entry.id   30402ea7655d73e55b396072e8be3f0a
#
_cell.length_a   1.000
_cell.length_b   1.000
_cell.length_c   1.000
_cell.angle_alpha   90.00
_cell.angle_beta   90.00
_cell.angle_gamma   90.00
#
_symmetry.space_group_name_H-M   'P 1'
#
loop_
_entity.id
_entity.type
_entity.pdbx_description
1 polymer ?
#
loop_
_entity_poly.entity_id
_entity_poly.type
_entity_poly.pdbx_seq_one_letter_code
_entity_poly.pdbx_strand_id
1 'polypeptide(L)'
;DDINSNIAAFHNAVRRTDVVICTGGLGPTADDLTRQSIAEAIGLPLIQDDDALTTIKAMFSRRDREMPERNVVQALFPEGSLVIPNPHGTAPGIDLKVTADDHSSRIFALPGVPAEMKEMWKDTVLPRIIDSLPGPPAITTHKRIKCFGIGESDLEQRLPDIIKRGRIPTVGITVSKATITLRITASGANEEECHAISQPTADTIHEILGDLVFGYGDDELQHVVARQLKNTNQTIAIQETATHGQLSQWLTELDDFDGLTTASIKPGQRYEGDDATTSITTDAVELRKTSESDLAIIIGSIVTPSHDHGIPVVHVALAHEGGVIHRTVNYTGHPDILVSRTAKQALDIIRHHFLSG
;
A
#
# COMPACT_ATOMS: atom_id res chain seq x y z
N ASP A 1 -23.41 5.09 -17.15
CA ASP A 1 -24.78 5.54 -16.81
C ASP A 1 -25.81 5.08 -17.86
N ASP A 2 -25.70 3.82 -18.29
CA ASP A 2 -26.68 3.21 -19.17
C ASP A 2 -27.43 2.12 -18.40
N ILE A 3 -28.74 2.31 -18.26
CA ILE A 3 -29.60 1.41 -17.48
C ILE A 3 -29.62 -0.02 -18.06
N ASN A 4 -29.62 -0.17 -19.39
CA ASN A 4 -29.65 -1.49 -20.01
C ASN A 4 -28.36 -2.27 -19.74
N SER A 5 -27.21 -1.60 -19.76
CA SER A 5 -25.92 -2.20 -19.41
C SER A 5 -25.89 -2.62 -17.93
N ASN A 6 -26.44 -1.80 -17.04
CA ASN A 6 -26.53 -2.12 -15.62
C ASN A 6 -27.47 -3.32 -15.37
N ILE A 7 -28.63 -3.35 -16.00
CA ILE A 7 -29.57 -4.49 -15.95
C ILE A 7 -28.90 -5.77 -16.41
N ALA A 8 -28.21 -5.74 -17.57
CA ALA A 8 -27.49 -6.88 -18.09
C ALA A 8 -26.38 -7.35 -17.15
N ALA A 9 -25.67 -6.42 -16.50
CA ALA A 9 -24.62 -6.75 -15.53
C ALA A 9 -25.20 -7.49 -14.31
N PHE A 10 -26.27 -6.99 -13.68
CA PHE A 10 -26.92 -7.66 -12.55
C PHE A 10 -27.51 -9.01 -12.93
N HIS A 11 -28.23 -9.07 -14.06
CA HIS A 11 -28.79 -10.32 -14.56
C HIS A 11 -27.74 -11.41 -14.79
N ASN A 12 -26.56 -11.04 -15.29
CA ASN A 12 -25.47 -11.99 -15.48
C ASN A 12 -24.76 -12.35 -14.16
N ALA A 13 -24.61 -11.38 -13.25
CA ALA A 13 -23.90 -11.59 -12.00
C ALA A 13 -24.65 -12.57 -11.08
N VAL A 14 -25.96 -12.41 -10.91
CA VAL A 14 -26.76 -13.26 -10.02
C VAL A 14 -26.85 -14.73 -10.46
N ARG A 15 -26.57 -15.03 -11.74
CA ARG A 15 -26.53 -16.40 -12.26
C ARG A 15 -25.20 -17.10 -12.12
N ARG A 16 -24.16 -16.35 -11.71
CA ARG A 16 -22.78 -16.84 -11.72
C ARG A 16 -22.08 -16.79 -10.38
N THR A 17 -22.65 -16.06 -9.41
CA THR A 17 -22.00 -15.80 -8.12
C THR A 17 -22.99 -15.87 -6.98
N ASP A 18 -22.55 -16.39 -5.84
CA ASP A 18 -23.36 -16.49 -4.62
C ASP A 18 -23.63 -15.12 -4.00
N VAL A 19 -22.70 -14.17 -4.20
CA VAL A 19 -22.79 -12.80 -3.66
C VAL A 19 -22.42 -11.78 -4.73
N VAL A 20 -23.27 -10.78 -4.90
CA VAL A 20 -23.04 -9.61 -5.75
C VAL A 20 -22.95 -8.37 -4.87
N ILE A 21 -21.86 -7.62 -4.98
CA ILE A 21 -21.67 -6.38 -4.25
C ILE A 21 -21.53 -5.25 -5.27
N CYS A 22 -22.33 -4.20 -5.11
CA CYS A 22 -22.21 -2.98 -5.89
C CYS A 22 -22.18 -1.74 -5.01
N THR A 23 -21.56 -0.68 -5.49
CA THR A 23 -21.44 0.59 -4.79
C THR A 23 -21.80 1.76 -5.70
N GLY A 24 -22.49 2.75 -5.17
CA GLY A 24 -22.93 3.93 -5.90
C GLY A 24 -24.33 3.78 -6.51
N GLY A 25 -24.86 4.88 -7.06
CA GLY A 25 -26.15 4.93 -7.75
C GLY A 25 -27.38 4.74 -6.85
N LEU A 26 -27.25 5.01 -5.53
CA LEU A 26 -28.35 4.95 -4.55
C LEU A 26 -28.83 6.34 -4.09
N GLY A 27 -28.33 7.41 -4.67
CA GLY A 27 -28.76 8.77 -4.40
C GLY A 27 -30.13 9.10 -5.01
N PRO A 28 -30.52 10.39 -4.95
CA PRO A 28 -31.80 10.88 -5.48
C PRO A 28 -31.67 11.52 -6.87
N THR A 29 -30.53 11.42 -7.55
CA THR A 29 -30.27 12.08 -8.83
C THR A 29 -30.65 11.18 -10.02
N ALA A 30 -30.80 11.75 -11.21
CA ALA A 30 -31.25 10.99 -12.38
C ALA A 30 -30.25 9.95 -12.88
N ASP A 31 -29.01 10.05 -12.48
CA ASP A 31 -27.91 9.12 -12.74
C ASP A 31 -27.78 8.00 -11.67
N ASP A 32 -28.57 8.07 -10.60
CA ASP A 32 -28.62 7.05 -9.56
C ASP A 32 -29.55 5.89 -9.98
N LEU A 33 -29.05 5.02 -10.83
CA LEU A 33 -29.82 3.96 -11.49
C LEU A 33 -29.75 2.59 -10.81
N THR A 34 -28.92 2.39 -9.78
CA THR A 34 -28.64 1.07 -9.20
C THR A 34 -29.90 0.38 -8.70
N ARG A 35 -30.77 1.09 -7.99
CA ARG A 35 -32.01 0.56 -7.41
C ARG A 35 -32.97 0.05 -8.48
N GLN A 36 -33.19 0.86 -9.51
CA GLN A 36 -34.03 0.50 -10.65
C GLN A 36 -33.42 -0.64 -11.44
N SER A 37 -32.11 -0.60 -11.70
CA SER A 37 -31.42 -1.64 -12.47
C SER A 37 -31.48 -3.01 -11.77
N ILE A 38 -31.38 -3.07 -10.44
CA ILE A 38 -31.55 -4.31 -9.68
C ILE A 38 -33.00 -4.81 -9.83
N ALA A 39 -33.99 -3.96 -9.59
CA ALA A 39 -35.40 -4.31 -9.67
C ALA A 39 -35.76 -4.88 -11.06
N GLU A 40 -35.37 -4.19 -12.13
CA GLU A 40 -35.63 -4.61 -13.51
C GLU A 40 -34.87 -5.90 -13.89
N ALA A 41 -33.63 -6.03 -13.48
CA ALA A 41 -32.81 -7.23 -13.76
C ALA A 41 -33.41 -8.51 -13.16
N ILE A 42 -34.09 -8.38 -12.03
CA ILE A 42 -34.69 -9.53 -11.29
C ILE A 42 -36.20 -9.65 -11.58
N GLY A 43 -36.82 -8.65 -12.21
CA GLY A 43 -38.24 -8.63 -12.50
C GLY A 43 -39.13 -8.35 -11.28
N LEU A 44 -38.61 -7.60 -10.30
CA LEU A 44 -39.33 -7.21 -9.08
C LEU A 44 -39.77 -5.75 -9.14
N PRO A 45 -40.94 -5.40 -8.58
CA PRO A 45 -41.35 -4.02 -8.43
C PRO A 45 -40.50 -3.31 -7.35
N LEU A 46 -40.39 -2.00 -7.48
CA LEU A 46 -39.91 -1.13 -6.41
C LEU A 46 -41.06 -0.79 -5.48
N ILE A 47 -40.90 -1.09 -4.19
CA ILE A 47 -41.86 -0.78 -3.13
C ILE A 47 -41.25 0.21 -2.14
N GLN A 48 -42.06 1.08 -1.57
CA GLN A 48 -41.64 2.03 -0.54
C GLN A 48 -41.51 1.34 0.80
N ASP A 49 -40.40 1.59 1.48
CA ASP A 49 -40.20 1.23 2.89
C ASP A 49 -40.45 2.49 3.75
N ASP A 50 -41.50 2.45 4.56
CA ASP A 50 -41.93 3.61 5.34
C ASP A 50 -41.00 3.93 6.51
N ASP A 51 -40.30 2.93 7.06
CA ASP A 51 -39.31 3.11 8.12
C ASP A 51 -38.05 3.79 7.55
N ALA A 52 -37.61 3.39 6.37
CA ALA A 52 -36.53 4.05 5.66
C ALA A 52 -36.91 5.51 5.32
N LEU A 53 -38.12 5.75 4.80
CA LEU A 53 -38.59 7.10 4.52
C LEU A 53 -38.62 7.98 5.77
N THR A 54 -39.10 7.45 6.89
CA THR A 54 -39.13 8.14 8.17
C THR A 54 -37.72 8.50 8.64
N THR A 55 -36.80 7.57 8.52
CA THR A 55 -35.39 7.78 8.86
C THR A 55 -34.75 8.88 8.02
N ILE A 56 -34.98 8.85 6.70
CA ILE A 56 -34.48 9.89 5.79
C ILE A 56 -35.04 11.27 6.14
N LYS A 57 -36.36 11.37 6.38
CA LYS A 57 -37.01 12.62 6.82
C LYS A 57 -36.37 13.13 8.11
N ALA A 58 -36.16 12.27 9.10
CA ALA A 58 -35.54 12.65 10.36
C ALA A 58 -34.10 13.18 10.17
N MET A 59 -33.34 12.64 9.22
CA MET A 59 -31.99 13.16 8.91
C MET A 59 -32.02 14.59 8.35
N PHE A 60 -33.00 14.91 7.50
CA PHE A 60 -33.18 16.28 7.01
C PHE A 60 -33.61 17.23 8.13
N SER A 61 -34.58 16.81 8.97
CA SER A 61 -35.05 17.60 10.10
C SER A 61 -33.96 17.91 11.13
N ARG A 62 -33.02 17.00 11.39
CA ARG A 62 -31.86 17.26 12.26
C ARG A 62 -30.93 18.36 11.74
N ARG A 63 -31.03 18.69 10.46
CA ARG A 63 -30.25 19.75 9.80
C ARG A 63 -31.08 21.01 9.53
N ASP A 64 -32.24 21.15 10.17
CA ASP A 64 -33.22 22.24 9.96
C ASP A 64 -33.59 22.42 8.47
N ARG A 65 -33.77 21.31 7.75
CA ARG A 65 -34.11 21.28 6.32
C ARG A 65 -35.29 20.39 6.06
N GLU A 66 -36.15 20.83 5.14
CA GLU A 66 -37.20 19.98 4.58
C GLU A 66 -36.58 18.96 3.59
N MET A 67 -37.08 17.73 3.61
CA MET A 67 -36.65 16.71 2.66
C MET A 67 -37.21 17.02 1.26
N PRO A 68 -36.37 17.23 0.23
CA PRO A 68 -36.86 17.42 -1.13
C PRO A 68 -37.63 16.17 -1.60
N GLU A 69 -38.70 16.38 -2.37
CA GLU A 69 -39.56 15.29 -2.86
C GLU A 69 -38.79 14.22 -3.63
N ARG A 70 -37.77 14.60 -4.41
CA ARG A 70 -36.91 13.68 -5.12
C ARG A 70 -36.20 12.66 -4.23
N ASN A 71 -36.00 12.93 -2.94
CA ASN A 71 -35.35 12.02 -2.01
C ASN A 71 -36.25 10.85 -1.59
N VAL A 72 -37.56 10.89 -1.91
CA VAL A 72 -38.47 9.76 -1.67
C VAL A 72 -38.01 8.49 -2.41
N VAL A 73 -37.38 8.63 -3.57
CA VAL A 73 -36.84 7.48 -4.32
C VAL A 73 -35.81 6.68 -3.54
N GLN A 74 -35.15 7.29 -2.55
CA GLN A 74 -34.18 6.62 -1.69
C GLN A 74 -34.83 5.62 -0.70
N ALA A 75 -36.12 5.74 -0.49
CA ALA A 75 -36.93 4.81 0.30
C ALA A 75 -37.61 3.72 -0.54
N LEU A 76 -37.34 3.66 -1.86
CA LEU A 76 -37.84 2.58 -2.73
C LEU A 76 -36.83 1.42 -2.76
N PHE A 77 -37.34 0.20 -2.61
CA PHE A 77 -36.52 -1.03 -2.63
C PHE A 77 -37.16 -2.07 -3.53
N PRO A 78 -36.36 -2.92 -4.22
CA PRO A 78 -36.90 -4.10 -4.86
C PRO A 78 -37.67 -4.96 -3.84
N GLU A 79 -38.83 -5.46 -4.20
CA GLU A 79 -39.68 -6.24 -3.29
C GLU A 79 -38.92 -7.41 -2.66
N GLY A 80 -39.08 -7.60 -1.34
CA GLY A 80 -38.36 -8.62 -0.58
C GLY A 80 -36.95 -8.23 -0.12
N SER A 81 -36.52 -7.01 -0.39
CA SER A 81 -35.23 -6.49 0.12
C SER A 81 -35.28 -6.26 1.64
N LEU A 82 -34.13 -6.45 2.27
CA LEU A 82 -33.84 -5.92 3.60
C LEU A 82 -33.07 -4.60 3.47
N VAL A 83 -33.48 -3.61 4.24
CA VAL A 83 -32.77 -2.33 4.27
C VAL A 83 -31.45 -2.48 5.01
N ILE A 84 -30.36 -1.93 4.44
CA ILE A 84 -29.09 -1.76 5.14
C ILE A 84 -29.05 -0.34 5.67
N PRO A 85 -29.06 -0.13 7.01
CA PRO A 85 -29.04 1.20 7.59
C PRO A 85 -27.81 2.00 7.18
N ASN A 86 -28.01 3.30 6.88
CA ASN A 86 -26.93 4.26 6.68
C ASN A 86 -27.02 5.33 7.78
N PRO A 87 -26.18 5.28 8.83
CA PRO A 87 -26.30 6.23 9.95
C PRO A 87 -25.87 7.65 9.61
N HIS A 88 -25.09 7.85 8.54
CA HIS A 88 -24.48 9.14 8.21
C HIS A 88 -25.01 9.79 6.92
N GLY A 89 -25.66 9.00 6.06
CA GLY A 89 -26.16 9.45 4.76
C GLY A 89 -27.64 9.11 4.52
N THR A 90 -28.27 9.82 3.58
CA THR A 90 -29.68 9.65 3.24
C THR A 90 -29.95 8.48 2.29
N ALA A 91 -28.92 7.76 1.84
CA ALA A 91 -29.05 6.62 0.93
C ALA A 91 -28.85 5.31 1.69
N PRO A 92 -29.92 4.62 2.14
CA PRO A 92 -29.83 3.28 2.70
C PRO A 92 -29.34 2.30 1.64
N GLY A 93 -28.69 1.21 2.06
CA GLY A 93 -28.30 0.13 1.17
C GLY A 93 -29.41 -0.91 0.98
N ILE A 94 -29.20 -1.79 0.03
CA ILE A 94 -30.12 -2.87 -0.36
C ILE A 94 -29.45 -4.21 -0.04
N ASP A 95 -30.17 -5.13 0.54
CA ASP A 95 -29.81 -6.52 0.75
C ASP A 95 -30.95 -7.38 0.20
N LEU A 96 -30.73 -8.00 -0.95
CA LEU A 96 -31.75 -8.78 -1.66
C LEU A 96 -31.27 -10.20 -1.92
N LYS A 97 -32.01 -11.18 -1.44
CA LYS A 97 -31.83 -12.59 -1.84
C LYS A 97 -32.56 -12.85 -3.16
N VAL A 98 -31.89 -13.48 -4.08
CA VAL A 98 -32.38 -13.78 -5.42
C VAL A 98 -32.21 -15.25 -5.71
N THR A 99 -33.24 -15.87 -6.32
CA THR A 99 -33.10 -17.19 -6.92
C THR A 99 -33.27 -17.04 -8.43
N ALA A 100 -32.22 -17.33 -9.19
CA ALA A 100 -32.20 -17.25 -10.63
C ALA A 100 -31.87 -18.63 -11.18
N ASP A 101 -32.81 -19.21 -11.95
CA ASP A 101 -32.77 -20.61 -12.35
C ASP A 101 -32.64 -21.51 -11.09
N ASP A 102 -31.63 -22.38 -10.99
CA ASP A 102 -31.35 -23.21 -9.81
C ASP A 102 -30.27 -22.62 -8.89
N HIS A 103 -29.86 -21.35 -9.13
CA HIS A 103 -28.80 -20.69 -8.40
C HIS A 103 -29.35 -19.64 -7.42
N SER A 104 -28.89 -19.71 -6.15
CA SER A 104 -29.21 -18.71 -5.13
C SER A 104 -28.09 -17.71 -5.02
N SER A 105 -28.42 -16.44 -5.18
CA SER A 105 -27.50 -15.31 -5.08
C SER A 105 -28.03 -14.28 -4.09
N ARG A 106 -27.15 -13.43 -3.55
CA ARG A 106 -27.51 -12.31 -2.68
C ARG A 106 -26.84 -11.03 -3.16
N ILE A 107 -27.65 -10.00 -3.40
CA ILE A 107 -27.19 -8.68 -3.85
C ILE A 107 -27.09 -7.75 -2.65
N PHE A 108 -25.93 -7.12 -2.49
CA PHE A 108 -25.73 -6.00 -1.57
C PHE A 108 -25.40 -4.75 -2.38
N ALA A 109 -26.22 -3.71 -2.27
CA ALA A 109 -25.94 -2.40 -2.84
C ALA A 109 -25.68 -1.38 -1.74
N LEU A 110 -24.58 -0.65 -1.85
CA LEU A 110 -24.08 0.31 -0.87
C LEU A 110 -23.91 1.70 -1.52
N PRO A 111 -23.98 2.80 -0.75
CA PRO A 111 -23.72 4.13 -1.29
C PRO A 111 -22.28 4.27 -1.80
N GLY A 112 -22.06 5.26 -2.68
CA GLY A 112 -20.76 5.53 -3.28
C GLY A 112 -19.79 6.29 -2.37
N VAL A 113 -20.25 6.93 -1.29
CA VAL A 113 -19.41 7.67 -0.35
C VAL A 113 -18.56 6.68 0.46
N PRO A 114 -17.21 6.70 0.33
CA PRO A 114 -16.36 5.63 0.90
C PRO A 114 -16.48 5.46 2.42
N ALA A 115 -16.68 6.54 3.16
CA ALA A 115 -16.81 6.48 4.63
C ALA A 115 -18.10 5.74 5.02
N GLU A 116 -19.24 6.10 4.42
CA GLU A 116 -20.53 5.45 4.64
C GLU A 116 -20.49 3.98 4.22
N MET A 117 -20.01 3.70 3.03
CA MET A 117 -19.89 2.35 2.47
C MET A 117 -19.07 1.42 3.37
N LYS A 118 -17.91 1.88 3.88
CA LYS A 118 -17.05 1.07 4.75
C LYS A 118 -17.70 0.71 6.07
N GLU A 119 -18.43 1.66 6.67
CA GLU A 119 -19.15 1.43 7.92
C GLU A 119 -20.30 0.43 7.72
N MET A 120 -21.16 0.67 6.72
CA MET A 120 -22.26 -0.23 6.37
C MET A 120 -21.78 -1.63 6.00
N TRP A 121 -20.65 -1.73 5.32
CA TRP A 121 -19.98 -3.00 5.02
C TRP A 121 -19.61 -3.73 6.30
N LYS A 122 -18.88 -3.06 7.20
CA LYS A 122 -18.35 -3.65 8.42
C LYS A 122 -19.48 -4.08 9.38
N ASP A 123 -20.47 -3.21 9.55
CA ASP A 123 -21.46 -3.37 10.60
C ASP A 123 -22.67 -4.20 10.16
N THR A 124 -22.93 -4.31 8.87
CA THR A 124 -24.11 -5.02 8.37
C THR A 124 -23.81 -6.07 7.31
N VAL A 125 -23.10 -5.71 6.22
CA VAL A 125 -22.97 -6.61 5.06
C VAL A 125 -22.05 -7.78 5.37
N LEU A 126 -20.87 -7.52 5.91
CA LEU A 126 -19.89 -8.56 6.23
C LEU A 126 -20.44 -9.61 7.23
N PRO A 127 -21.07 -9.22 8.37
CA PRO A 127 -21.73 -10.17 9.24
C PRO A 127 -22.79 -11.02 8.54
N ARG A 128 -23.66 -10.41 7.72
CA ARG A 128 -24.72 -11.13 6.99
C ARG A 128 -24.15 -12.11 5.94
N ILE A 129 -23.01 -11.81 5.35
CA ILE A 129 -22.30 -12.74 4.45
C ILE A 129 -21.74 -13.91 5.26
N ILE A 130 -21.03 -13.63 6.36
CA ILE A 130 -20.44 -14.66 7.23
C ILE A 130 -21.52 -15.62 7.74
N ASP A 131 -22.65 -15.09 8.22
CA ASP A 131 -23.78 -15.89 8.71
C ASP A 131 -24.42 -16.79 7.64
N SER A 132 -24.24 -16.44 6.36
CA SER A 132 -24.76 -17.21 5.22
C SER A 132 -23.84 -18.33 4.76
N LEU A 133 -22.59 -18.37 5.23
CA LEU A 133 -21.63 -19.39 4.83
C LEU A 133 -21.96 -20.75 5.47
N PRO A 134 -21.66 -21.85 4.77
CA PRO A 134 -21.92 -23.21 5.29
C PRO A 134 -20.99 -23.62 6.44
N GLY A 135 -20.07 -22.78 6.84
CA GLY A 135 -19.12 -23.01 7.94
C GLY A 135 -18.28 -21.77 8.25
N PRO A 136 -17.38 -21.83 9.23
CA PRO A 136 -16.52 -20.71 9.54
C PRO A 136 -15.67 -20.33 8.32
N PRO A 137 -15.60 -19.04 7.94
CA PRO A 137 -14.82 -18.60 6.79
C PRO A 137 -13.34 -18.86 7.04
N ALA A 138 -12.66 -19.37 6.02
CA ALA A 138 -11.20 -19.38 6.03
C ALA A 138 -10.70 -17.94 6.04
N ILE A 139 -9.73 -17.65 6.89
CA ILE A 139 -9.04 -16.36 6.88
C ILE A 139 -7.87 -16.41 5.90
N THR A 140 -7.54 -15.27 5.34
CA THR A 140 -6.38 -15.12 4.46
C THR A 140 -5.46 -14.07 5.05
N THR A 141 -4.20 -14.44 5.26
CA THR A 141 -3.17 -13.52 5.74
C THR A 141 -2.10 -13.26 4.69
N HIS A 142 -1.47 -12.11 4.80
CA HIS A 142 -0.39 -11.70 3.92
C HIS A 142 0.86 -11.36 4.74
N LYS A 143 1.95 -12.10 4.49
CA LYS A 143 3.26 -11.76 5.03
C LYS A 143 4.06 -11.06 3.93
N ARG A 144 4.48 -9.82 4.16
CA ARG A 144 5.27 -9.03 3.23
C ARG A 144 6.72 -9.02 3.65
N ILE A 145 7.61 -9.37 2.72
CA ILE A 145 9.07 -9.34 2.88
C ILE A 145 9.61 -8.27 1.94
N LYS A 146 10.38 -7.35 2.47
CA LYS A 146 10.92 -6.19 1.75
C LYS A 146 12.37 -6.45 1.36
N CYS A 147 12.68 -6.30 0.08
CA CYS A 147 14.01 -6.53 -0.49
C CYS A 147 14.51 -5.28 -1.22
N PHE A 148 15.82 -5.06 -1.14
CA PHE A 148 16.52 -3.99 -1.84
C PHE A 148 17.87 -4.47 -2.37
N GLY A 149 18.42 -3.79 -3.40
CA GLY A 149 19.75 -4.07 -3.94
C GLY A 149 19.79 -5.15 -5.04
N ILE A 150 18.64 -5.62 -5.51
CA ILE A 150 18.51 -6.60 -6.58
C ILE A 150 17.46 -6.17 -7.60
N GLY A 151 17.59 -6.60 -8.85
CA GLY A 151 16.56 -6.45 -9.89
C GLY A 151 15.48 -7.52 -9.77
N GLU A 152 14.26 -7.22 -10.28
CA GLU A 152 13.12 -8.17 -10.25
C GLU A 152 13.46 -9.48 -10.96
N SER A 153 14.04 -9.41 -12.17
CA SER A 153 14.43 -10.60 -12.94
C SER A 153 15.48 -11.47 -12.24
N ASP A 154 16.45 -10.83 -11.57
CA ASP A 154 17.48 -11.55 -10.84
C ASP A 154 16.90 -12.21 -9.58
N LEU A 155 15.95 -11.54 -8.93
CA LEU A 155 15.24 -12.08 -7.78
C LEU A 155 14.38 -13.29 -8.19
N GLU A 156 13.65 -13.21 -9.30
CA GLU A 156 12.89 -14.36 -9.84
C GLU A 156 13.78 -15.55 -10.15
N GLN A 157 14.97 -15.32 -10.72
CA GLN A 157 15.93 -16.39 -10.99
C GLN A 157 16.46 -17.08 -9.72
N ARG A 158 16.56 -16.36 -8.60
CA ARG A 158 16.97 -16.94 -7.30
C ARG A 158 15.86 -17.70 -6.60
N LEU A 159 14.58 -17.39 -6.91
CA LEU A 159 13.40 -17.95 -6.24
C LEU A 159 12.43 -18.70 -7.19
N PRO A 160 12.92 -19.52 -8.15
CA PRO A 160 12.06 -20.06 -9.22
C PRO A 160 10.93 -20.93 -8.69
N ASP A 161 11.18 -21.72 -7.64
CA ASP A 161 10.16 -22.60 -7.03
C ASP A 161 9.24 -21.87 -6.05
N ILE A 162 9.68 -20.73 -5.54
CA ILE A 162 8.90 -19.92 -4.58
C ILE A 162 7.82 -19.11 -5.29
N ILE A 163 8.11 -18.61 -6.51
CA ILE A 163 7.22 -17.72 -7.26
C ILE A 163 6.31 -18.49 -8.23
N LYS A 164 6.51 -19.80 -8.34
CA LYS A 164 5.76 -20.65 -9.27
C LYS A 164 4.25 -20.57 -9.04
N ARG A 165 3.48 -20.41 -10.14
CA ARG A 165 2.02 -20.43 -10.09
C ARG A 165 1.48 -21.76 -9.59
N GLY A 166 0.39 -21.70 -8.82
CA GLY A 166 -0.29 -22.88 -8.27
C GLY A 166 0.35 -23.46 -7.00
N ARG A 167 1.39 -22.82 -6.47
CA ARG A 167 1.99 -23.16 -5.18
C ARG A 167 1.12 -22.65 -4.01
N ILE A 168 1.14 -23.37 -2.89
CA ILE A 168 0.54 -22.97 -1.61
C ILE A 168 1.66 -22.94 -0.56
N PRO A 169 1.85 -21.82 0.15
CA PRO A 169 1.24 -20.50 -0.03
C PRO A 169 1.68 -19.83 -1.34
N THR A 170 0.86 -18.95 -1.91
CA THR A 170 1.25 -18.20 -3.11
C THR A 170 2.20 -17.06 -2.76
N VAL A 171 3.15 -16.76 -3.65
CA VAL A 171 4.06 -15.63 -3.50
C VAL A 171 3.95 -14.71 -4.70
N GLY A 172 3.54 -13.47 -4.45
CA GLY A 172 3.50 -12.40 -5.46
C GLY A 172 4.67 -11.44 -5.30
N ILE A 173 5.11 -10.84 -6.40
CA ILE A 173 6.15 -9.81 -6.45
C ILE A 173 5.51 -8.48 -6.83
N THR A 174 5.92 -7.42 -6.18
CA THR A 174 5.61 -6.03 -6.58
C THR A 174 6.86 -5.17 -6.43
N VAL A 175 7.06 -4.26 -7.37
CA VAL A 175 8.17 -3.31 -7.34
C VAL A 175 7.61 -1.89 -7.23
N SER A 176 8.07 -1.15 -6.26
CA SER A 176 7.70 0.27 -6.07
C SER A 176 8.90 1.05 -5.58
N LYS A 177 9.24 2.16 -6.25
CA LYS A 177 10.35 3.06 -5.88
C LYS A 177 11.63 2.31 -5.54
N ALA A 178 12.03 1.37 -6.39
CA ALA A 178 13.20 0.48 -6.24
C ALA A 178 13.17 -0.49 -5.04
N THR A 179 12.07 -0.61 -4.30
CA THR A 179 11.87 -1.66 -3.31
C THR A 179 11.09 -2.81 -3.93
N ILE A 180 11.55 -4.03 -3.77
CA ILE A 180 10.82 -5.24 -4.13
C ILE A 180 10.11 -5.76 -2.88
N THR A 181 8.81 -6.03 -3.03
CA THR A 181 8.00 -6.65 -1.97
C THR A 181 7.56 -8.04 -2.42
N LEU A 182 7.97 -9.05 -1.70
CA LEU A 182 7.46 -10.41 -1.80
C LEU A 182 6.28 -10.56 -0.85
N ARG A 183 5.10 -10.89 -1.39
CA ARG A 183 3.88 -11.08 -0.60
C ARG A 183 3.50 -12.56 -0.57
N ILE A 184 3.74 -13.20 0.55
CA ILE A 184 3.31 -14.57 0.83
C ILE A 184 1.86 -14.51 1.27
N THR A 185 0.96 -15.22 0.57
CA THR A 185 -0.47 -15.30 0.90
C THR A 185 -0.80 -16.73 1.32
N ALA A 186 -1.30 -16.86 2.55
CA ALA A 186 -1.74 -18.11 3.13
C ALA A 186 -3.20 -18.01 3.58
N SER A 187 -3.96 -19.09 3.40
CA SER A 187 -5.34 -19.21 3.88
C SER A 187 -5.45 -20.41 4.81
N GLY A 188 -6.18 -20.25 5.92
CA GLY A 188 -6.37 -21.29 6.95
C GLY A 188 -7.58 -20.98 7.81
N ALA A 189 -7.89 -21.85 8.75
CA ALA A 189 -9.02 -21.69 9.67
C ALA A 189 -8.80 -20.56 10.70
N ASN A 190 -7.54 -20.22 10.99
CA ASN A 190 -7.14 -19.18 11.93
C ASN A 190 -5.76 -18.60 11.56
N GLU A 191 -5.33 -17.54 12.25
CA GLU A 191 -4.03 -16.89 12.03
C GLU A 191 -2.84 -17.81 12.29
N GLU A 192 -2.93 -18.71 13.28
CA GLU A 192 -1.87 -19.65 13.63
C GLU A 192 -1.62 -20.64 12.49
N GLU A 193 -2.68 -21.17 11.89
CA GLU A 193 -2.57 -22.04 10.70
C GLU A 193 -2.00 -21.29 9.51
N CYS A 194 -2.46 -20.06 9.23
CA CYS A 194 -1.91 -19.22 8.18
C CYS A 194 -0.41 -18.94 8.40
N HIS A 195 -0.02 -18.69 9.65
CA HIS A 195 1.39 -18.49 10.01
C HIS A 195 2.20 -19.78 9.78
N ALA A 196 1.70 -20.92 10.24
CA ALA A 196 2.36 -22.21 10.02
C ALA A 196 2.56 -22.53 8.53
N ILE A 197 1.59 -22.18 7.68
CA ILE A 197 1.67 -22.37 6.23
C ILE A 197 2.69 -21.40 5.60
N SER A 198 2.74 -20.14 6.05
CA SER A 198 3.56 -19.10 5.43
C SER A 198 5.02 -19.10 5.91
N GLN A 199 5.29 -19.52 7.14
CA GLN A 199 6.60 -19.41 7.77
C GLN A 199 7.71 -20.19 7.04
N PRO A 200 7.54 -21.46 6.63
CA PRO A 200 8.59 -22.19 5.90
C PRO A 200 9.00 -21.50 4.59
N THR A 201 8.03 -20.87 3.91
CA THR A 201 8.31 -20.10 2.69
C THR A 201 9.09 -18.83 3.01
N ALA A 202 8.75 -18.14 4.10
CA ALA A 202 9.49 -16.96 4.54
C ALA A 202 10.95 -17.32 4.92
N ASP A 203 11.15 -18.41 5.62
CA ASP A 203 12.48 -18.89 6.02
C ASP A 203 13.34 -19.22 4.80
N THR A 204 12.78 -19.92 3.81
CA THR A 204 13.47 -20.22 2.54
C THR A 204 13.83 -18.92 1.79
N ILE A 205 12.95 -17.94 1.74
CA ILE A 205 13.25 -16.63 1.12
C ILE A 205 14.43 -15.96 1.84
N HIS A 206 14.45 -15.99 3.16
CA HIS A 206 15.55 -15.44 3.95
C HIS A 206 16.87 -16.17 3.71
N GLU A 207 16.84 -17.48 3.70
CA GLU A 207 18.03 -18.30 3.45
C GLU A 207 18.65 -17.99 2.08
N ILE A 208 17.81 -17.82 1.05
CA ILE A 208 18.28 -17.56 -0.32
C ILE A 208 18.72 -16.11 -0.53
N LEU A 209 17.98 -15.15 0.00
CA LEU A 209 18.19 -13.71 -0.27
C LEU A 209 19.12 -13.03 0.75
N GLY A 210 19.24 -13.56 1.96
CA GLY A 210 20.12 -13.02 3.00
C GLY A 210 19.92 -11.51 3.22
N ASP A 211 21.01 -10.76 3.15
CA ASP A 211 21.04 -9.31 3.39
C ASP A 211 20.26 -8.46 2.37
N LEU A 212 19.80 -9.05 1.26
CA LEU A 212 18.88 -8.37 0.36
C LEU A 212 17.51 -8.14 1.00
N VAL A 213 17.13 -8.94 1.99
CA VAL A 213 15.95 -8.72 2.82
C VAL A 213 16.28 -7.65 3.88
N PHE A 214 15.55 -6.55 3.87
CA PHE A 214 15.80 -5.49 4.83
C PHE A 214 14.69 -5.28 5.86
N GLY A 215 13.47 -5.78 5.60
CA GLY A 215 12.35 -5.52 6.50
C GLY A 215 11.09 -6.33 6.16
N TYR A 216 10.04 -6.06 6.91
CA TYR A 216 8.75 -6.74 6.83
C TYR A 216 7.57 -5.77 6.84
N GLY A 217 6.42 -6.26 6.40
CA GLY A 217 5.17 -5.51 6.47
C GLY A 217 5.27 -4.20 5.68
N ASP A 218 5.13 -3.07 6.38
CA ASP A 218 5.19 -1.73 5.81
C ASP A 218 6.56 -1.04 6.00
N ASP A 219 7.57 -1.79 6.40
CA ASP A 219 8.93 -1.27 6.51
C ASP A 219 9.40 -0.67 5.18
N GLU A 220 10.03 0.48 5.29
CA GLU A 220 10.90 1.09 4.28
C GLU A 220 12.31 1.22 4.86
N LEU A 221 13.33 1.43 4.02
CA LEU A 221 14.73 1.46 4.48
C LEU A 221 14.99 2.50 5.57
N GLN A 222 14.32 3.67 5.50
CA GLN A 222 14.45 4.70 6.54
C GLN A 222 13.96 4.22 7.91
N HIS A 223 12.89 3.41 7.96
CA HIS A 223 12.40 2.84 9.23
C HIS A 223 13.44 1.91 9.86
N VAL A 224 14.09 1.09 9.02
CA VAL A 224 15.11 0.14 9.49
C VAL A 224 16.35 0.88 9.99
N VAL A 225 16.84 1.85 9.22
CA VAL A 225 18.01 2.67 9.59
C VAL A 225 17.74 3.46 10.87
N ALA A 226 16.57 4.10 10.99
CA ALA A 226 16.19 4.84 12.18
C ALA A 226 16.17 3.93 13.44
N ARG A 227 15.60 2.71 13.31
CA ARG A 227 15.63 1.72 14.39
C ARG A 227 17.04 1.30 14.76
N GLN A 228 17.92 1.09 13.78
CA GLN A 228 19.33 0.73 14.03
C GLN A 228 20.06 1.85 14.77
N LEU A 229 19.94 3.09 14.32
CA LEU A 229 20.51 4.26 14.99
C LEU A 229 20.01 4.40 16.45
N LYS A 230 18.69 4.28 16.64
CA LYS A 230 18.08 4.35 17.97
C LYS A 230 18.56 3.22 18.89
N ASN A 231 18.61 1.98 18.40
CA ASN A 231 19.03 0.81 19.17
C ASN A 231 20.51 0.88 19.61
N THR A 232 21.36 1.53 18.81
CA THR A 232 22.78 1.73 19.10
C THR A 232 23.06 3.07 19.77
N ASN A 233 22.03 3.90 19.97
CA ASN A 233 22.14 5.27 20.51
C ASN A 233 23.12 6.11 19.70
N GLN A 234 23.14 5.95 18.36
CA GLN A 234 24.01 6.66 17.46
C GLN A 234 23.27 7.77 16.71
N THR A 235 24.01 8.81 16.42
CA THR A 235 23.55 9.99 15.69
C THR A 235 24.15 10.04 14.28
N ILE A 236 23.50 10.74 13.37
CA ILE A 236 23.93 10.89 11.99
C ILE A 236 23.85 12.33 11.50
N ALA A 237 24.89 12.76 10.77
CA ALA A 237 24.87 13.98 9.96
C ALA A 237 24.70 13.63 8.48
N ILE A 238 23.93 14.43 7.74
CA ILE A 238 23.59 14.17 6.34
C ILE A 238 23.91 15.40 5.48
N GLN A 239 24.61 15.18 4.38
CA GLN A 239 24.78 16.19 3.32
C GLN A 239 24.37 15.60 1.98
N GLU A 240 23.43 16.28 1.31
CA GLU A 240 22.83 15.81 0.08
C GLU A 240 23.05 16.80 -1.08
N THR A 241 23.32 16.26 -2.27
CA THR A 241 23.32 17.03 -3.51
C THR A 241 22.37 16.39 -4.54
N ALA A 242 22.63 15.17 -5.02
CA ALA A 242 21.82 14.50 -6.04
C ALA A 242 20.40 14.12 -5.58
N THR A 243 20.18 14.00 -4.30
CA THR A 243 18.89 13.58 -3.70
C THR A 243 18.04 14.75 -3.18
N HIS A 244 18.55 15.97 -3.26
CA HIS A 244 17.81 17.21 -2.96
C HIS A 244 17.13 17.23 -1.58
N GLY A 245 17.70 16.57 -0.58
CA GLY A 245 17.16 16.50 0.79
C GLY A 245 16.18 15.34 1.01
N GLN A 246 16.00 14.45 0.06
CA GLN A 246 15.04 13.34 0.15
C GLN A 246 15.34 12.37 1.31
N LEU A 247 16.63 12.07 1.54
CA LEU A 247 17.02 11.16 2.64
C LEU A 247 16.76 11.80 3.99
N SER A 248 17.17 13.06 4.17
CA SER A 248 16.92 13.82 5.38
C SER A 248 15.42 13.98 5.65
N GLN A 249 14.63 14.27 4.63
CA GLN A 249 13.18 14.37 4.72
C GLN A 249 12.57 13.07 5.24
N TRP A 250 12.91 11.92 4.66
CA TRP A 250 12.37 10.63 5.07
C TRP A 250 12.66 10.27 6.52
N LEU A 251 13.84 10.64 7.04
CA LEU A 251 14.18 10.39 8.44
C LEU A 251 13.47 11.36 9.38
N THR A 252 13.31 12.64 9.00
CA THR A 252 12.62 13.65 9.82
C THR A 252 11.10 13.49 9.83
N GLU A 253 10.52 12.80 8.85
CA GLU A 253 9.09 12.47 8.84
C GLU A 253 8.72 11.32 9.78
N LEU A 254 9.71 10.65 10.41
CA LEU A 254 9.47 9.59 11.38
C LEU A 254 9.22 10.18 12.77
N ASP A 255 8.06 9.93 13.34
CA ASP A 255 7.56 10.54 14.58
C ASP A 255 8.51 10.37 15.78
N ASP A 256 9.30 9.30 15.84
CA ASP A 256 10.14 8.91 16.97
C ASP A 256 11.65 8.97 16.66
N PHE A 257 12.07 9.64 15.60
CA PHE A 257 13.48 9.72 15.22
C PHE A 257 14.12 11.07 15.60
N ASP A 258 15.03 11.05 16.53
CA ASP A 258 15.81 12.19 17.06
C ASP A 258 17.32 12.08 16.79
N GLY A 259 17.74 11.06 16.05
CA GLY A 259 19.16 10.78 15.78
C GLY A 259 19.83 11.68 14.70
N LEU A 260 19.11 12.62 14.07
CA LEU A 260 19.67 13.50 13.05
C LEU A 260 20.28 14.76 13.69
N THR A 261 21.62 14.88 13.66
CA THR A 261 22.33 16.06 14.22
C THR A 261 22.34 17.24 13.26
N THR A 262 22.53 16.98 11.96
CA THR A 262 22.63 18.00 10.92
C THR A 262 22.13 17.45 9.58
N ALA A 263 21.37 18.26 8.87
CA ALA A 263 21.00 18.00 7.48
C ALA A 263 21.30 19.25 6.63
N SER A 264 21.97 19.04 5.50
CA SER A 264 22.30 20.12 4.57
C SER A 264 22.17 19.70 3.13
N ILE A 265 21.69 20.63 2.29
CA ILE A 265 21.69 20.47 0.84
C ILE A 265 22.76 21.40 0.29
N LYS A 266 23.72 20.84 -0.48
CA LYS A 266 24.80 21.63 -1.10
C LYS A 266 24.72 21.56 -2.63
N PRO A 267 23.93 22.41 -3.28
CA PRO A 267 23.84 22.45 -4.72
C PRO A 267 25.21 22.77 -5.34
N GLY A 268 25.54 22.04 -6.41
CA GLY A 268 26.76 22.30 -7.18
C GLY A 268 28.05 21.74 -6.61
N GLN A 269 28.06 21.10 -5.44
CA GLN A 269 29.25 20.41 -4.96
C GLN A 269 29.49 19.14 -5.79
N ARG A 270 30.63 19.09 -6.47
CA ARG A 270 30.98 18.01 -7.40
C ARG A 270 32.18 17.24 -6.89
N TYR A 271 32.13 15.93 -7.06
CA TYR A 271 33.23 15.01 -6.84
C TYR A 271 33.53 14.33 -8.16
N GLU A 272 34.53 14.84 -8.88
CA GLU A 272 34.87 14.45 -10.26
C GLU A 272 36.35 14.11 -10.39
N GLY A 273 36.71 13.31 -11.41
CA GLY A 273 38.08 12.95 -11.73
C GLY A 273 38.70 11.94 -10.73
N ASP A 274 40.03 11.83 -10.81
CA ASP A 274 40.79 10.81 -10.03
C ASP A 274 40.76 11.07 -8.53
N ASP A 275 40.52 12.30 -8.09
CA ASP A 275 40.46 12.70 -6.68
C ASP A 275 39.04 12.63 -6.07
N ALA A 276 38.03 12.25 -6.84
CA ALA A 276 36.64 12.25 -6.39
C ALA A 276 36.43 11.43 -5.10
N THR A 277 37.00 10.24 -5.04
CA THR A 277 36.92 9.35 -3.88
C THR A 277 37.59 9.96 -2.66
N THR A 278 38.80 10.51 -2.82
CA THR A 278 39.58 11.13 -1.74
C THR A 278 38.85 12.35 -1.21
N SER A 279 38.30 13.17 -2.09
CA SER A 279 37.62 14.41 -1.71
C SER A 279 36.33 14.12 -0.91
N ILE A 280 35.46 13.24 -1.42
CA ILE A 280 34.18 12.94 -0.72
C ILE A 280 34.42 12.21 0.62
N THR A 281 35.43 11.35 0.70
CA THR A 281 35.77 10.66 1.95
C THR A 281 36.34 11.62 2.98
N THR A 282 37.17 12.57 2.58
CA THR A 282 37.70 13.62 3.44
C THR A 282 36.56 14.50 3.97
N ASP A 283 35.69 14.96 3.09
CA ASP A 283 34.54 15.80 3.45
C ASP A 283 33.59 15.06 4.41
N ALA A 284 33.38 13.74 4.23
CA ALA A 284 32.54 12.97 5.12
C ALA A 284 33.13 12.84 6.54
N VAL A 285 34.47 12.70 6.65
CA VAL A 285 35.17 12.71 7.94
C VAL A 285 35.06 14.08 8.61
N GLU A 286 35.20 15.16 7.82
CA GLU A 286 35.09 16.53 8.34
C GLU A 286 33.66 16.82 8.80
N LEU A 287 32.64 16.42 8.01
CA LEU A 287 31.25 16.55 8.39
C LEU A 287 30.97 15.84 9.71
N ARG A 288 31.43 14.58 9.88
CA ARG A 288 31.28 13.80 11.10
C ARG A 288 31.89 14.56 12.32
N LYS A 289 33.07 15.13 12.18
CA LYS A 289 33.74 15.85 13.24
C LYS A 289 33.04 17.16 13.61
N THR A 290 32.67 17.95 12.60
CA THR A 290 32.07 19.26 12.83
C THR A 290 30.63 19.22 13.32
N SER A 291 29.90 18.14 13.04
CA SER A 291 28.55 17.88 13.53
C SER A 291 28.52 17.14 14.86
N GLU A 292 29.67 16.69 15.36
CA GLU A 292 29.80 15.86 16.57
C GLU A 292 28.89 14.61 16.52
N SER A 293 28.74 14.03 15.33
CA SER A 293 27.89 12.86 15.11
C SER A 293 28.68 11.55 15.07
N ASP A 294 28.03 10.44 15.38
CA ASP A 294 28.64 9.11 15.29
C ASP A 294 28.86 8.67 13.86
N LEU A 295 27.92 9.03 12.98
CA LEU A 295 27.98 8.76 11.54
C LEU A 295 27.82 10.07 10.76
N ALA A 296 28.43 10.11 9.57
CA ALA A 296 28.13 11.19 8.60
C ALA A 296 28.05 10.62 7.20
N ILE A 297 26.98 10.91 6.47
CA ILE A 297 26.82 10.48 5.08
C ILE A 297 26.79 11.69 4.15
N ILE A 298 27.55 11.59 3.05
CA ILE A 298 27.53 12.56 1.96
C ILE A 298 27.05 11.87 0.68
N ILE A 299 26.04 12.46 0.05
CA ILE A 299 25.57 12.10 -1.28
C ILE A 299 25.98 13.21 -2.24
N GLY A 300 26.95 12.92 -3.11
CA GLY A 300 27.51 13.88 -4.07
C GLY A 300 26.54 14.26 -5.18
N SER A 301 27.01 15.09 -6.10
CA SER A 301 26.29 15.42 -7.33
C SER A 301 26.32 14.28 -8.33
N ILE A 302 25.44 14.36 -9.33
CA ILE A 302 25.47 13.50 -10.51
C ILE A 302 26.66 13.91 -11.35
N VAL A 303 27.53 12.96 -11.65
CA VAL A 303 28.68 13.16 -12.56
C VAL A 303 28.63 12.14 -13.69
N THR A 304 29.02 12.56 -14.87
CA THR A 304 29.15 11.68 -16.04
C THR A 304 30.62 11.46 -16.32
N PRO A 305 31.19 10.27 -16.01
CA PRO A 305 32.59 9.98 -16.25
C PRO A 305 32.93 10.09 -17.74
N SER A 306 34.11 10.60 -18.05
CA SER A 306 34.63 10.68 -19.46
C SER A 306 34.95 9.28 -20.04
N HIS A 307 35.01 8.28 -19.13
CA HIS A 307 35.25 6.87 -19.42
C HIS A 307 33.98 6.09 -19.07
N ASP A 308 33.82 4.84 -19.45
CA ASP A 308 32.65 3.97 -19.17
C ASP A 308 31.34 4.36 -19.88
N HIS A 309 31.40 4.67 -21.17
CA HIS A 309 30.19 4.94 -21.99
C HIS A 309 29.27 6.07 -21.46
N GLY A 310 29.79 6.92 -20.56
CA GLY A 310 29.04 8.07 -20.07
C GLY A 310 27.85 7.73 -19.17
N ILE A 311 27.89 6.62 -18.45
CA ILE A 311 26.85 6.29 -17.45
C ILE A 311 26.98 7.26 -16.29
N PRO A 312 25.93 8.05 -15.98
CA PRO A 312 25.97 8.96 -14.83
C PRO A 312 26.11 8.18 -13.52
N VAL A 313 26.92 8.70 -12.61
CA VAL A 313 27.14 8.11 -11.27
C VAL A 313 26.98 9.16 -10.18
N VAL A 314 26.75 8.68 -8.97
CA VAL A 314 26.78 9.49 -7.74
C VAL A 314 27.75 8.83 -6.77
N HIS A 315 28.71 9.61 -6.25
CA HIS A 315 29.57 9.16 -5.18
C HIS A 315 28.85 9.31 -3.83
N VAL A 316 28.92 8.29 -2.99
CA VAL A 316 28.35 8.29 -1.63
C VAL A 316 29.44 7.86 -0.66
N ALA A 317 29.63 8.61 0.41
CA ALA A 317 30.58 8.28 1.47
C ALA A 317 29.91 8.32 2.84
N LEU A 318 30.10 7.25 3.63
CA LEU A 318 29.67 7.13 5.02
C LEU A 318 30.90 7.10 5.91
N ALA A 319 31.12 8.14 6.70
CA ALA A 319 32.15 8.18 7.73
C ALA A 319 31.59 7.64 9.06
N HIS A 320 32.38 6.81 9.74
CA HIS A 320 32.10 6.21 11.03
C HIS A 320 33.39 6.16 11.90
N GLU A 321 33.34 5.70 13.13
CA GLU A 321 34.49 5.66 14.02
C GLU A 321 35.68 4.86 13.45
N GLY A 322 35.38 3.71 12.82
CA GLY A 322 36.37 2.81 12.23
C GLY A 322 36.91 3.21 10.86
N GLY A 323 36.40 4.30 10.24
CA GLY A 323 36.85 4.73 8.92
C GLY A 323 35.76 5.31 8.03
N VAL A 324 35.89 5.09 6.70
CA VAL A 324 34.92 5.58 5.70
C VAL A 324 34.56 4.49 4.70
N ILE A 325 33.29 4.30 4.48
CA ILE A 325 32.75 3.45 3.41
C ILE A 325 32.44 4.34 2.22
N HIS A 326 33.05 4.10 1.08
CA HIS A 326 32.78 4.78 -0.18
C HIS A 326 32.09 3.84 -1.16
N ARG A 327 31.11 4.34 -1.87
CA ARG A 327 30.43 3.65 -2.98
C ARG A 327 30.17 4.60 -4.13
N THR A 328 30.34 4.08 -5.34
CA THR A 328 29.88 4.73 -6.57
C THR A 328 28.59 4.09 -7.01
N VAL A 329 27.56 4.89 -7.12
CA VAL A 329 26.19 4.46 -7.41
C VAL A 329 25.84 4.87 -8.83
N ASN A 330 25.40 3.91 -9.66
CA ASN A 330 24.94 4.21 -11.01
C ASN A 330 23.64 5.01 -10.97
N TYR A 331 23.64 6.17 -11.62
CA TYR A 331 22.49 7.07 -11.74
C TYR A 331 21.79 6.84 -13.08
N THR A 332 21.20 5.65 -13.25
CA THR A 332 20.51 5.23 -14.48
C THR A 332 19.11 4.71 -14.18
N GLY A 333 18.19 4.91 -15.11
CA GLY A 333 16.80 4.48 -15.01
C GLY A 333 15.84 5.60 -15.36
N HIS A 334 14.56 5.41 -15.06
CA HIS A 334 13.54 6.43 -15.29
C HIS A 334 13.76 7.64 -14.36
N PRO A 335 13.75 8.90 -14.88
CA PRO A 335 14.03 10.10 -14.07
C PRO A 335 13.21 10.19 -12.78
N ASP A 336 11.94 9.83 -12.81
CA ASP A 336 11.03 9.94 -11.66
C ASP A 336 11.42 9.06 -10.45
N ILE A 337 12.27 8.06 -10.67
CA ILE A 337 12.68 7.14 -9.59
C ILE A 337 14.14 7.33 -9.15
N LEU A 338 14.93 8.08 -9.91
CA LEU A 338 16.38 8.17 -9.68
C LEU A 338 16.73 8.77 -8.31
N VAL A 339 16.08 9.86 -7.94
CA VAL A 339 16.30 10.53 -6.64
C VAL A 339 15.99 9.57 -5.48
N SER A 340 14.80 8.98 -5.50
CA SER A 340 14.38 8.02 -4.45
C SER A 340 15.25 6.77 -4.41
N ARG A 341 15.68 6.27 -5.58
CA ARG A 341 16.57 5.11 -5.67
C ARG A 341 17.95 5.42 -5.07
N THR A 342 18.52 6.59 -5.38
CA THR A 342 19.82 7.00 -4.84
C THR A 342 19.77 7.22 -3.32
N ALA A 343 18.70 7.85 -2.82
CA ALA A 343 18.49 7.99 -1.38
C ALA A 343 18.36 6.62 -0.68
N LYS A 344 17.65 5.66 -1.29
CA LYS A 344 17.56 4.28 -0.76
C LYS A 344 18.90 3.56 -0.77
N GLN A 345 19.73 3.77 -1.80
CA GLN A 345 21.08 3.21 -1.83
C GLN A 345 21.97 3.77 -0.71
N ALA A 346 21.82 5.06 -0.41
CA ALA A 346 22.52 5.66 0.73
C ALA A 346 22.03 5.06 2.07
N LEU A 347 20.74 4.89 2.25
CA LEU A 347 20.18 4.21 3.44
C LEU A 347 20.67 2.76 3.54
N ASP A 348 20.78 2.05 2.42
CA ASP A 348 21.27 0.67 2.40
C ASP A 348 22.77 0.58 2.78
N ILE A 349 23.57 1.56 2.42
CA ILE A 349 24.97 1.66 2.88
C ILE A 349 25.02 1.81 4.41
N ILE A 350 24.17 2.65 4.99
CA ILE A 350 24.07 2.82 6.46
C ILE A 350 23.64 1.49 7.10
N ARG A 351 22.60 0.86 6.54
CA ARG A 351 22.10 -0.42 7.04
C ARG A 351 23.17 -1.51 7.05
N HIS A 352 23.93 -1.62 5.96
CA HIS A 352 25.01 -2.61 5.86
C HIS A 352 26.17 -2.34 6.84
N HIS A 353 26.45 -1.08 7.17
CA HIS A 353 27.41 -0.76 8.21
C HIS A 353 27.04 -1.42 9.56
N PHE A 354 25.74 -1.38 9.92
CA PHE A 354 25.24 -2.04 11.13
C PHE A 354 25.21 -3.58 11.06
N LEU A 355 25.16 -4.16 9.87
CA LEU A 355 25.21 -5.62 9.72
C LEU A 355 26.63 -6.19 9.80
N SER A 356 27.64 -5.34 9.56
CA SER A 356 29.05 -5.75 9.49
C SER A 356 29.81 -5.56 10.82
N GLY A 357 29.22 -4.92 11.81
CA GLY A 357 29.74 -4.71 13.16
C GLY A 357 29.05 -5.58 14.17
#